data_6a78de8b0aa669517d9ccd96e19e0595
#
_entry.id   6a78de8b0aa669517d9ccd96e19e0595
#
_cell.length_a   1.000
_cell.length_b   1.000
_cell.length_c   1.000
_cell.angle_alpha   90.00
_cell.angle_beta   90.00
_cell.angle_gamma   90.00
#
_symmetry.space_group_name_H-M   'P 1'
#
loop_
_entity.id
_entity.type
_entity.pdbx_description
1 polymer ?
#
loop_
_entity_poly.entity_id
_entity_poly.type
_entity_poly.pdbx_seq_one_letter_code
_entity_poly.pdbx_strand_id
1 'polypeptide(L)'
;MSSPFVICVEGNIGSGKSTLLKYLTSNLHLSEPVVFLQEPVDEWQKIMSEEGETMLQKFYKNKARYAFSFQMMAYISRLALLKKSVEENPDAIIITERSLYTDRFVFAKMLYDTKNIELAEYSIYLKWFDTFARDFPISKIIYVKTDPPTCLHRIVTRSRNGENIIAIDYLNKCNKYHNAMIDNLSPFEDSRKDLNNVLIIDGNEDFHEKKDQWILQIKQFLDRQ
;
A
#
# COMPACT_ATOMS: atom_id res chain seq x y z
N MET A 1 -12.98 -0.15 -23.13
CA MET A 1 -11.72 0.50 -22.72
C MET A 1 -10.80 -0.61 -22.24
N SER A 2 -9.53 -0.60 -22.56
CA SER A 2 -8.54 -1.54 -21.98
C SER A 2 -8.46 -1.32 -20.48
N SER A 3 -8.28 -2.38 -19.69
CA SER A 3 -8.04 -2.24 -18.23
C SER A 3 -6.77 -1.44 -17.99
N PRO A 4 -6.75 -0.56 -16.97
CA PRO A 4 -5.57 0.24 -16.66
C PRO A 4 -4.40 -0.67 -16.25
N PHE A 5 -3.17 -0.29 -16.61
CA PHE A 5 -1.98 -1.03 -16.19
C PHE A 5 -1.48 -0.45 -14.85
N VAL A 6 -1.82 -1.14 -13.77
CA VAL A 6 -1.55 -0.69 -12.40
C VAL A 6 -0.47 -1.55 -11.75
N ILE A 7 0.61 -0.92 -11.30
CA ILE A 7 1.71 -1.53 -10.56
C ILE A 7 1.68 -1.03 -9.13
N CYS A 8 1.75 -1.94 -8.16
CA CYS A 8 1.71 -1.58 -6.75
C CYS A 8 3.07 -1.80 -6.08
N VAL A 9 3.57 -0.79 -5.38
CA VAL A 9 4.72 -0.92 -4.49
C VAL A 9 4.20 -1.27 -3.09
N GLU A 10 4.37 -2.53 -2.71
CA GLU A 10 3.84 -3.11 -1.48
C GLU A 10 4.90 -3.31 -0.41
N GLY A 11 4.49 -3.45 0.84
CA GLY A 11 5.38 -3.71 1.98
C GLY A 11 4.89 -3.10 3.28
N ASN A 12 5.54 -3.45 4.39
CA ASN A 12 5.15 -3.03 5.73
C ASN A 12 5.25 -1.51 5.95
N ILE A 13 4.70 -1.00 7.05
CA ILE A 13 4.93 0.39 7.49
C ILE A 13 6.43 0.52 7.81
N GLY A 14 7.08 1.56 7.29
CA GLY A 14 8.53 1.75 7.45
C GLY A 14 9.42 0.88 6.56
N SER A 15 8.87 0.09 5.63
CA SER A 15 9.68 -0.77 4.75
C SER A 15 10.53 -0.05 3.71
N GLY A 16 10.30 1.25 3.46
CA GLY A 16 11.05 2.03 2.48
C GLY A 16 10.31 2.29 1.15
N LYS A 17 9.03 1.89 1.02
CA LYS A 17 8.22 2.10 -0.20
C LYS A 17 8.21 3.53 -0.71
N SER A 18 7.92 4.51 0.16
CA SER A 18 7.83 5.92 -0.22
C SER A 18 9.19 6.45 -0.71
N THR A 19 10.30 5.98 -0.11
CA THR A 19 11.66 6.30 -0.55
C THR A 19 11.95 5.75 -1.93
N LEU A 20 11.60 4.47 -2.14
CA LEU A 20 11.74 3.81 -3.43
C LEU A 20 10.88 4.52 -4.50
N LEU A 21 9.60 4.76 -4.21
CA LEU A 21 8.69 5.42 -5.15
C LEU A 21 9.19 6.80 -5.55
N LYS A 22 9.66 7.59 -4.57
CA LYS A 22 10.26 8.91 -4.83
C LYS A 22 11.50 8.82 -5.71
N TYR A 23 12.35 7.82 -5.51
CA TYR A 23 13.52 7.59 -6.35
C TYR A 23 13.11 7.19 -7.78
N LEU A 24 12.12 6.29 -7.93
CA LEU A 24 11.59 5.87 -9.22
C LEU A 24 11.00 7.05 -10.00
N THR A 25 10.28 7.95 -9.33
CA THR A 25 9.71 9.15 -9.99
C THR A 25 10.76 9.98 -10.71
N SER A 26 11.99 10.04 -10.20
CA SER A 26 13.08 10.84 -10.80
C SER A 26 13.98 10.05 -11.75
N ASN A 27 13.97 8.71 -11.70
CA ASN A 27 15.00 7.89 -12.36
C ASN A 27 14.44 6.75 -13.23
N LEU A 28 13.15 6.40 -13.10
CA LEU A 28 12.52 5.39 -13.93
C LEU A 28 12.01 6.03 -15.22
N HIS A 29 12.61 5.65 -16.34
CA HIS A 29 12.20 6.05 -17.67
C HIS A 29 11.79 4.80 -18.44
N LEU A 30 10.54 4.76 -18.88
CA LEU A 30 9.95 3.73 -19.73
C LEU A 30 9.54 4.35 -21.06
N SER A 31 9.14 3.52 -22.04
CA SER A 31 8.61 3.99 -23.32
C SER A 31 7.24 4.64 -23.16
N GLU A 32 6.41 4.11 -22.27
CA GLU A 32 5.10 4.63 -21.96
C GLU A 32 5.15 5.72 -20.88
N PRO A 33 4.21 6.66 -20.88
CA PRO A 33 4.05 7.61 -19.79
C PRO A 33 3.84 6.89 -18.44
N VAL A 34 4.47 7.38 -17.40
CA VAL A 34 4.35 6.80 -16.05
C VAL A 34 3.80 7.84 -15.07
N VAL A 35 2.75 7.48 -14.34
CA VAL A 35 2.18 8.29 -13.27
C VAL A 35 2.46 7.63 -11.93
N PHE A 36 3.05 8.37 -10.99
CA PHE A 36 3.37 7.89 -9.66
C PHE A 36 2.39 8.43 -8.64
N LEU A 37 1.76 7.53 -7.87
CA LEU A 37 0.80 7.86 -6.83
C LEU A 37 1.34 7.50 -5.46
N GLN A 38 1.64 8.50 -4.65
CA GLN A 38 1.98 8.31 -3.25
C GLN A 38 0.73 8.06 -2.40
N GLU A 39 0.90 7.42 -1.26
CA GLU A 39 -0.16 7.26 -0.27
C GLU A 39 -0.67 8.65 0.18
N PRO A 40 -1.99 8.93 0.16
CA PRO A 40 -2.55 10.27 0.39
C PRO A 40 -2.56 10.67 1.89
N VAL A 41 -1.45 10.48 2.59
CA VAL A 41 -1.32 10.74 4.03
C VAL A 41 -1.56 12.21 4.36
N ASP A 42 -1.16 13.13 3.49
CA ASP A 42 -1.37 14.57 3.69
C ASP A 42 -2.87 14.94 3.65
N GLU A 43 -3.68 14.21 2.89
CA GLU A 43 -5.14 14.36 2.91
C GLU A 43 -5.73 13.83 4.22
N TRP A 44 -5.22 12.71 4.73
CA TRP A 44 -5.66 12.14 6.01
C TRP A 44 -5.37 13.07 7.20
N GLN A 45 -4.27 13.84 7.13
CA GLN A 45 -3.92 14.81 8.16
C GLN A 45 -4.86 16.03 8.19
N LYS A 46 -5.60 16.31 7.12
CA LYS A 46 -6.60 17.37 7.08
C LYS A 46 -7.91 16.98 7.76
N ILE A 47 -8.15 15.68 7.96
CA ILE A 47 -9.34 15.17 8.66
C ILE A 47 -9.02 15.13 10.14
N MET A 48 -9.52 16.13 10.87
CA MET A 48 -9.24 16.34 12.28
C MET A 48 -10.53 16.30 13.10
N SER A 49 -10.39 15.97 14.38
CA SER A 49 -11.44 16.16 15.37
C SER A 49 -11.51 17.64 15.81
N GLU A 50 -12.54 17.96 16.58
CA GLU A 50 -12.70 19.29 17.19
C GLU A 50 -11.52 19.67 18.10
N GLU A 51 -10.86 18.66 18.70
CA GLU A 51 -9.67 18.84 19.56
C GLU A 51 -8.36 18.93 18.76
N GLY A 52 -8.43 18.92 17.41
CA GLY A 52 -7.24 19.06 16.54
C GLY A 52 -6.43 17.77 16.37
N GLU A 53 -6.95 16.60 16.79
CA GLU A 53 -6.29 15.31 16.54
C GLU A 53 -6.65 14.78 15.15
N THR A 54 -5.63 14.34 14.40
CA THR A 54 -5.85 13.70 13.10
C THR A 54 -6.50 12.33 13.25
N MET A 55 -7.17 11.85 12.19
CA MET A 55 -7.77 10.51 12.18
C MET A 55 -6.73 9.41 12.39
N LEU A 56 -5.50 9.58 11.91
CA LEU A 56 -4.39 8.65 12.13
C LEU A 56 -4.00 8.59 13.62
N GLN A 57 -3.90 9.73 14.30
CA GLN A 57 -3.61 9.79 15.73
C GLN A 57 -4.72 9.11 16.56
N LYS A 58 -5.98 9.39 16.25
CA LYS A 58 -7.14 8.75 16.90
C LYS A 58 -7.13 7.24 16.71
N PHE A 59 -6.84 6.76 15.50
CA PHE A 59 -6.74 5.34 15.20
C PHE A 59 -5.67 4.65 16.05
N TYR A 60 -4.45 5.18 16.11
CA TYR A 60 -3.41 4.54 16.91
C TYR A 60 -3.67 4.62 18.41
N LYS A 61 -4.31 5.68 18.90
CA LYS A 61 -4.71 5.80 20.32
C LYS A 61 -5.80 4.81 20.72
N ASN A 62 -6.80 4.61 19.86
CA ASN A 62 -7.94 3.72 20.16
C ASN A 62 -8.42 3.00 18.89
N LYS A 63 -7.75 1.89 18.57
CA LYS A 63 -8.06 1.10 17.38
C LYS A 63 -9.48 0.57 17.39
N ALA A 64 -9.96 0.06 18.53
CA ALA A 64 -11.32 -0.50 18.64
C ALA A 64 -12.42 0.52 18.27
N ARG A 65 -12.19 1.82 18.54
CA ARG A 65 -13.15 2.87 18.21
C ARG A 65 -13.03 3.39 16.80
N TYR A 66 -11.80 3.48 16.25
CA TYR A 66 -11.53 4.25 15.04
C TYR A 66 -11.03 3.41 13.87
N ALA A 67 -10.85 2.08 14.03
CA ALA A 67 -10.31 1.23 12.98
C ALA A 67 -11.18 1.26 11.70
N PHE A 68 -12.49 1.09 11.84
CA PHE A 68 -13.39 1.10 10.69
C PHE A 68 -13.36 2.45 9.96
N SER A 69 -13.54 3.55 10.68
CA SER A 69 -13.53 4.88 10.07
C SER A 69 -12.19 5.19 9.38
N PHE A 70 -11.06 4.80 10.00
CA PHE A 70 -9.74 4.98 9.41
C PHE A 70 -9.57 4.14 8.14
N GLN A 71 -10.00 2.87 8.15
CA GLN A 71 -9.90 1.99 6.97
C GLN A 71 -10.79 2.48 5.82
N MET A 72 -11.99 2.97 6.11
CA MET A 72 -12.86 3.57 5.08
C MET A 72 -12.24 4.84 4.48
N MET A 73 -11.66 5.71 5.31
CA MET A 73 -10.96 6.91 4.84
C MET A 73 -9.78 6.54 3.93
N ALA A 74 -8.92 5.60 4.37
CA ALA A 74 -7.76 5.15 3.61
C ALA A 74 -8.16 4.56 2.26
N TYR A 75 -9.15 3.66 2.26
CA TYR A 75 -9.68 3.02 1.06
C TYR A 75 -10.27 4.03 0.08
N ILE A 76 -11.20 4.91 0.53
CA ILE A 76 -11.89 5.85 -0.35
C ILE A 76 -10.93 6.88 -0.94
N SER A 77 -9.99 7.40 -0.14
CA SER A 77 -9.03 8.39 -0.64
C SER A 77 -8.07 7.79 -1.67
N ARG A 78 -7.60 6.55 -1.45
CA ARG A 78 -6.78 5.81 -2.41
C ARG A 78 -7.54 5.52 -3.70
N LEU A 79 -8.79 5.05 -3.58
CA LEU A 79 -9.66 4.78 -4.72
C LEU A 79 -9.91 6.04 -5.54
N ALA A 80 -10.22 7.16 -4.90
CA ALA A 80 -10.46 8.44 -5.57
C ALA A 80 -9.22 8.92 -6.34
N LEU A 81 -8.03 8.82 -5.72
CA LEU A 81 -6.77 9.19 -6.34
C LEU A 81 -6.47 8.29 -7.55
N LEU A 82 -6.62 6.98 -7.40
CA LEU A 82 -6.38 6.01 -8.47
C LEU A 82 -7.35 6.22 -9.64
N LYS A 83 -8.65 6.35 -9.34
CA LYS A 83 -9.69 6.60 -10.35
C LYS A 83 -9.39 7.86 -11.17
N LYS A 84 -9.16 8.97 -10.50
CA LYS A 84 -8.80 10.23 -11.13
C LYS A 84 -7.57 10.09 -12.03
N SER A 85 -6.53 9.43 -11.56
CA SER A 85 -5.29 9.28 -12.31
C SER A 85 -5.45 8.42 -13.57
N VAL A 86 -6.26 7.36 -13.50
CA VAL A 86 -6.58 6.51 -14.66
C VAL A 86 -7.43 7.28 -15.69
N GLU A 87 -8.41 8.05 -15.22
CA GLU A 87 -9.27 8.86 -16.10
C GLU A 87 -8.50 9.97 -16.83
N GLU A 88 -7.54 10.61 -16.12
CA GLU A 88 -6.71 11.69 -16.69
C GLU A 88 -5.56 11.18 -17.56
N ASN A 89 -5.14 9.91 -17.39
CA ASN A 89 -3.97 9.32 -18.07
C ASN A 89 -4.29 7.90 -18.58
N PRO A 90 -5.18 7.73 -19.56
CA PRO A 90 -5.70 6.42 -19.98
C PRO A 90 -4.63 5.49 -20.57
N ASP A 91 -3.55 6.04 -21.12
CA ASP A 91 -2.45 5.28 -21.75
C ASP A 91 -1.20 5.15 -20.88
N ALA A 92 -1.26 5.63 -19.63
CA ALA A 92 -0.10 5.62 -18.75
C ALA A 92 -0.04 4.36 -17.90
N ILE A 93 1.17 3.98 -17.53
CA ILE A 93 1.45 3.03 -16.46
C ILE A 93 1.26 3.76 -15.12
N ILE A 94 0.37 3.26 -14.27
CA ILE A 94 0.16 3.83 -12.94
C ILE A 94 0.98 3.04 -11.92
N ILE A 95 1.93 3.69 -11.24
CA ILE A 95 2.71 3.08 -10.14
C ILE A 95 2.26 3.69 -8.83
N THR A 96 1.63 2.90 -7.96
CA THR A 96 1.03 3.38 -6.70
C THR A 96 1.76 2.84 -5.47
N GLU A 97 1.88 3.69 -4.43
CA GLU A 97 2.28 3.23 -3.10
C GLU A 97 1.08 2.56 -2.43
N ARG A 98 1.17 1.24 -2.24
CA ARG A 98 0.10 0.33 -1.80
C ARG A 98 -1.04 0.21 -2.81
N SER A 99 -1.94 -0.69 -2.52
CA SER A 99 -3.12 -0.96 -3.32
C SER A 99 -4.39 -1.01 -2.46
N LEU A 100 -5.54 -0.97 -3.12
CA LEU A 100 -6.83 -1.27 -2.48
C LEU A 100 -6.85 -2.68 -1.88
N TYR A 101 -6.08 -3.60 -2.45
CA TYR A 101 -5.96 -4.98 -1.98
C TYR A 101 -5.18 -5.08 -0.67
N THR A 102 -4.13 -4.25 -0.48
CA THR A 102 -3.43 -4.12 0.81
C THR A 102 -4.38 -3.59 1.89
N ASP A 103 -5.21 -2.61 1.56
CA ASP A 103 -6.20 -2.10 2.51
C ASP A 103 -7.14 -3.24 2.97
N ARG A 104 -7.60 -4.11 2.05
CA ARG A 104 -8.48 -5.24 2.35
C ARG A 104 -7.76 -6.40 3.04
N PHE A 105 -6.73 -6.96 2.40
CA PHE A 105 -6.15 -8.24 2.81
C PHE A 105 -5.14 -8.13 3.93
N VAL A 106 -4.55 -6.95 4.12
CA VAL A 106 -3.62 -6.69 5.21
C VAL A 106 -4.33 -5.97 6.35
N PHE A 107 -4.72 -4.71 6.14
CA PHE A 107 -5.15 -3.87 7.25
C PHE A 107 -6.56 -4.18 7.73
N ALA A 108 -7.57 -4.14 6.89
CA ALA A 108 -8.95 -4.39 7.29
C ALA A 108 -9.11 -5.82 7.81
N LYS A 109 -8.53 -6.82 7.13
CA LYS A 109 -8.55 -8.22 7.55
C LYS A 109 -7.89 -8.43 8.92
N MET A 110 -6.69 -7.87 9.11
CA MET A 110 -5.97 -7.93 10.39
C MET A 110 -6.79 -7.30 11.53
N LEU A 111 -7.37 -6.13 11.28
CA LEU A 111 -8.16 -5.43 12.29
C LEU A 111 -9.45 -6.16 12.63
N TYR A 112 -10.09 -6.80 11.67
CA TYR A 112 -11.22 -7.69 11.90
C TYR A 112 -10.82 -8.92 12.73
N ASP A 113 -9.74 -9.62 12.33
CA ASP A 113 -9.28 -10.82 13.05
C ASP A 113 -8.83 -10.53 14.48
N THR A 114 -8.30 -9.33 14.73
CA THR A 114 -7.90 -8.85 16.07
C THR A 114 -9.03 -8.14 16.82
N LYS A 115 -10.27 -8.23 16.33
CA LYS A 115 -11.48 -7.69 16.98
C LYS A 115 -11.48 -6.17 17.19
N ASN A 116 -10.75 -5.45 16.34
CA ASN A 116 -10.80 -3.98 16.29
C ASN A 116 -11.83 -3.46 15.28
N ILE A 117 -12.35 -4.32 14.41
CA ILE A 117 -13.47 -4.07 13.49
C ILE A 117 -14.50 -5.17 13.75
N GLU A 118 -15.75 -4.81 13.89
CA GLU A 118 -16.85 -5.76 14.06
C GLU A 118 -17.24 -6.43 12.74
N LEU A 119 -17.97 -7.56 12.82
CA LEU A 119 -18.43 -8.28 11.62
C LEU A 119 -19.29 -7.40 10.70
N ALA A 120 -20.20 -6.59 11.28
CA ALA A 120 -21.06 -5.71 10.51
C ALA A 120 -20.24 -4.64 9.76
N GLU A 121 -19.29 -4.00 10.45
CA GLU A 121 -18.39 -3.00 9.87
C GLU A 121 -17.50 -3.61 8.77
N TYR A 122 -16.94 -4.80 9.02
CA TYR A 122 -16.12 -5.51 8.04
C TYR A 122 -16.93 -5.92 6.80
N SER A 123 -18.20 -6.33 6.99
CA SER A 123 -19.11 -6.66 5.89
C SER A 123 -19.44 -5.43 5.04
N ILE A 124 -19.62 -4.26 5.65
CA ILE A 124 -19.80 -2.98 4.95
C ILE A 124 -18.54 -2.67 4.15
N TYR A 125 -17.34 -2.79 4.75
CA TYR A 125 -16.06 -2.56 4.08
C TYR A 125 -15.91 -3.47 2.85
N LEU A 126 -16.20 -4.77 2.98
CA LEU A 126 -16.12 -5.73 1.88
C LEU A 126 -17.11 -5.38 0.76
N LYS A 127 -18.31 -4.91 1.12
CA LYS A 127 -19.31 -4.48 0.11
C LYS A 127 -18.78 -3.32 -0.75
N TRP A 128 -18.14 -2.32 -0.12
CA TRP A 128 -17.50 -1.22 -0.85
C TRP A 128 -16.35 -1.71 -1.71
N PHE A 129 -15.47 -2.55 -1.17
CA PHE A 129 -14.35 -3.11 -1.91
C PHE A 129 -14.84 -3.88 -3.14
N ASP A 130 -15.77 -4.82 -2.97
CA ASP A 130 -16.27 -5.67 -4.06
C ASP A 130 -17.01 -4.87 -5.15
N THR A 131 -17.54 -3.69 -4.78
CA THR A 131 -18.23 -2.81 -5.74
C THR A 131 -17.25 -2.05 -6.65
N PHE A 132 -16.12 -1.60 -6.14
CA PHE A 132 -15.28 -0.64 -6.85
C PHE A 132 -13.87 -1.13 -7.18
N ALA A 133 -13.31 -2.08 -6.42
CA ALA A 133 -11.92 -2.50 -6.63
C ALA A 133 -11.71 -3.29 -7.93
N ARG A 134 -12.77 -3.91 -8.48
CA ARG A 134 -12.70 -4.69 -9.72
C ARG A 134 -12.35 -3.86 -10.95
N ASP A 135 -12.64 -2.55 -10.90
CA ASP A 135 -12.33 -1.64 -12.00
C ASP A 135 -10.83 -1.32 -12.08
N PHE A 136 -10.06 -1.68 -11.04
CA PHE A 136 -8.64 -1.37 -10.90
C PHE A 136 -7.83 -2.63 -10.54
N PRO A 137 -7.75 -3.62 -11.46
CA PRO A 137 -6.94 -4.82 -11.22
C PRO A 137 -5.46 -4.47 -11.13
N ILE A 138 -4.72 -5.20 -10.30
CA ILE A 138 -3.27 -5.06 -10.22
C ILE A 138 -2.63 -5.88 -11.33
N SER A 139 -1.77 -5.24 -12.13
CA SER A 139 -1.01 -5.89 -13.19
C SER A 139 0.28 -6.50 -12.67
N LYS A 140 1.04 -5.75 -11.85
CA LYS A 140 2.32 -6.20 -11.26
C LYS A 140 2.49 -5.67 -9.84
N ILE A 141 3.29 -6.38 -9.03
CA ILE A 141 3.61 -6.01 -7.64
C ILE A 141 5.12 -5.93 -7.47
N ILE A 142 5.58 -4.83 -6.86
CA ILE A 142 6.94 -4.68 -6.35
C ILE A 142 6.84 -4.77 -4.82
N TYR A 143 7.28 -5.88 -4.24
CA TYR A 143 7.20 -6.12 -2.80
C TYR A 143 8.53 -5.78 -2.11
N VAL A 144 8.54 -4.66 -1.37
CA VAL A 144 9.68 -4.25 -0.53
C VAL A 144 9.57 -5.01 0.79
N LYS A 145 10.21 -6.18 0.83
CA LYS A 145 10.22 -7.08 1.99
C LYS A 145 11.25 -6.60 2.99
N THR A 146 10.77 -6.19 4.16
CA THR A 146 11.61 -5.61 5.22
C THR A 146 11.18 -6.17 6.57
N ASP A 147 12.15 -6.57 7.38
CA ASP A 147 11.91 -7.12 8.70
C ASP A 147 11.30 -6.09 9.66
N PRO A 148 10.35 -6.49 10.52
CA PRO A 148 9.69 -5.58 11.45
C PRO A 148 10.64 -4.74 12.34
N PRO A 149 11.77 -5.26 12.87
CA PRO A 149 12.73 -4.44 13.62
C PRO A 149 13.34 -3.30 12.78
N THR A 150 13.72 -3.58 11.54
CA THR A 150 14.21 -2.56 10.58
C THR A 150 13.14 -1.52 10.28
N CYS A 151 11.90 -1.96 10.09
CA CYS A 151 10.76 -1.09 9.90
C CYS A 151 10.55 -0.17 11.11
N LEU A 152 10.59 -0.71 12.34
CA LEU A 152 10.43 0.07 13.56
C LEU A 152 11.53 1.12 13.71
N HIS A 153 12.78 0.74 13.48
CA HIS A 153 13.90 1.69 13.51
C HIS A 153 13.69 2.86 12.56
N ARG A 154 13.26 2.59 11.32
CA ARG A 154 12.98 3.62 10.31
C ARG A 154 11.79 4.50 10.68
N ILE A 155 10.75 3.96 11.31
CA ILE A 155 9.57 4.71 11.79
C ILE A 155 10.02 5.70 12.87
N VAL A 156 10.81 5.25 13.86
CA VAL A 156 11.32 6.09 14.93
C VAL A 156 12.22 7.21 14.39
N THR A 157 13.13 6.88 13.47
CA THR A 157 14.04 7.86 12.85
C THR A 157 13.27 8.91 12.03
N ARG A 158 12.24 8.50 11.29
CA ARG A 158 11.40 9.38 10.48
C ARG A 158 10.54 10.33 11.30
N SER A 159 10.16 9.93 12.51
CA SER A 159 9.40 10.72 13.50
C SER A 159 8.11 11.37 12.94
N ARG A 160 7.37 10.66 12.09
CA ARG A 160 6.07 11.14 11.58
C ARG A 160 5.07 11.24 12.73
N ASN A 161 4.36 12.37 12.79
CA ASN A 161 3.37 12.63 13.83
C ASN A 161 2.27 11.54 13.84
N GLY A 162 2.03 10.95 15.02
CA GLY A 162 1.07 9.87 15.23
C GLY A 162 1.60 8.45 15.04
N GLU A 163 2.79 8.26 14.44
CA GLU A 163 3.39 6.93 14.24
C GLU A 163 4.33 6.48 15.37
N ASN A 164 4.72 7.37 16.27
CA ASN A 164 5.63 7.11 17.39
C ASN A 164 5.09 6.07 18.40
N ILE A 165 3.80 5.73 18.33
CA ILE A 165 3.14 4.74 19.18
C ILE A 165 2.95 3.38 18.51
N ILE A 166 3.53 3.19 17.30
CA ILE A 166 3.47 1.90 16.60
C ILE A 166 4.39 0.90 17.31
N ALA A 167 3.77 -0.12 17.92
CA ALA A 167 4.51 -1.18 18.60
C ALA A 167 5.03 -2.24 17.61
N ILE A 168 6.13 -2.90 17.97
CA ILE A 168 6.72 -3.99 17.18
C ILE A 168 5.71 -5.12 16.90
N ASP A 169 4.83 -5.44 17.84
CA ASP A 169 3.81 -6.47 17.67
C ASP A 169 2.80 -6.13 16.55
N TYR A 170 2.50 -4.85 16.37
CA TYR A 170 1.65 -4.41 15.28
C TYR A 170 2.36 -4.60 13.93
N LEU A 171 3.64 -4.26 13.85
CA LEU A 171 4.45 -4.47 12.65
C LEU A 171 4.64 -5.97 12.33
N ASN A 172 4.81 -6.82 13.35
CA ASN A 172 4.86 -8.27 13.17
C ASN A 172 3.56 -8.81 12.56
N LYS A 173 2.41 -8.34 13.05
CA LYS A 173 1.10 -8.69 12.48
C LYS A 173 0.99 -8.20 11.04
N CYS A 174 1.26 -6.93 10.77
CA CYS A 174 1.26 -6.39 9.41
C CYS A 174 2.14 -7.21 8.46
N ASN A 175 3.36 -7.57 8.89
CA ASN A 175 4.28 -8.39 8.11
C ASN A 175 3.69 -9.76 7.76
N LYS A 176 3.06 -10.43 8.75
CA LYS A 176 2.38 -11.72 8.52
C LYS A 176 1.29 -11.61 7.46
N TYR A 177 0.46 -10.56 7.52
CA TYR A 177 -0.62 -10.37 6.56
C TYR A 177 -0.12 -9.95 5.17
N HIS A 178 0.96 -9.16 5.08
CA HIS A 178 1.60 -8.87 3.80
C HIS A 178 2.15 -10.14 3.14
N ASN A 179 2.91 -10.96 3.89
CA ASN A 179 3.43 -12.22 3.35
C ASN A 179 2.28 -13.13 2.90
N ALA A 180 1.23 -13.28 3.71
CA ALA A 180 0.06 -14.06 3.34
C ALA A 180 -0.66 -13.52 2.08
N MET A 181 -0.74 -12.21 1.91
CA MET A 181 -1.29 -11.60 0.70
C MET A 181 -0.43 -11.91 -0.53
N ILE A 182 0.89 -11.79 -0.42
CA ILE A 182 1.82 -12.08 -1.53
C ILE A 182 1.85 -13.58 -1.87
N ASP A 183 1.87 -14.45 -0.86
CA ASP A 183 1.91 -15.91 -1.05
C ASP A 183 0.60 -16.46 -1.63
N ASN A 184 -0.54 -15.82 -1.28
CA ASN A 184 -1.87 -16.20 -1.75
C ASN A 184 -2.38 -15.20 -2.79
N LEU A 185 -1.66 -14.97 -3.87
CA LEU A 185 -2.07 -14.09 -4.98
C LEU A 185 -3.38 -14.54 -5.69
N SER A 186 -3.98 -15.63 -5.22
CA SER A 186 -5.31 -16.15 -5.60
C SER A 186 -6.50 -15.20 -5.37
N PRO A 187 -6.46 -14.15 -4.52
CA PRO A 187 -7.55 -13.19 -4.42
C PRO A 187 -7.65 -12.22 -5.59
N PHE A 188 -6.63 -12.13 -6.42
CA PHE A 188 -6.70 -11.38 -7.67
C PHE A 188 -7.41 -12.27 -8.69
N GLU A 189 -8.73 -12.19 -8.75
CA GLU A 189 -9.66 -13.07 -9.49
C GLU A 189 -9.52 -13.01 -11.01
N ASP A 190 -8.36 -12.78 -11.53
CA ASP A 190 -8.10 -13.03 -12.95
C ASP A 190 -6.96 -14.04 -13.06
N SER A 191 -7.30 -15.21 -13.51
CA SER A 191 -6.65 -16.48 -13.85
C SER A 191 -5.13 -16.49 -14.17
N ARG A 192 -4.35 -15.55 -13.67
CA ARG A 192 -2.90 -15.49 -13.84
C ARG A 192 -2.19 -15.74 -12.52
N LYS A 193 -2.16 -17.00 -12.09
CA LYS A 193 -1.17 -17.53 -11.14
C LYS A 193 0.22 -17.46 -11.77
N ASP A 194 0.67 -16.26 -12.10
CA ASP A 194 1.99 -16.08 -12.64
C ASP A 194 2.84 -15.42 -11.57
N LEU A 195 3.69 -16.22 -10.90
CA LEU A 195 4.75 -15.75 -10.00
C LEU A 195 5.65 -14.70 -10.70
N ASN A 196 5.54 -14.58 -12.02
CA ASN A 196 6.23 -13.59 -12.83
C ASN A 196 5.70 -12.16 -12.63
N ASN A 197 4.57 -11.98 -11.93
CA ASN A 197 3.97 -10.66 -11.68
C ASN A 197 4.36 -10.05 -10.32
N VAL A 198 5.27 -10.69 -9.57
CA VAL A 198 5.80 -10.16 -8.30
C VAL A 198 7.31 -10.07 -8.33
N LEU A 199 7.83 -8.86 -8.12
CA LEU A 199 9.24 -8.62 -7.86
C LEU A 199 9.44 -8.39 -6.36
N ILE A 200 10.30 -9.20 -5.73
CA ILE A 200 10.67 -9.02 -4.31
C ILE A 200 12.00 -8.27 -4.24
N ILE A 201 12.01 -7.17 -3.49
CA ILE A 201 13.19 -6.38 -3.17
C ILE A 201 13.49 -6.56 -1.68
N ASP A 202 14.75 -6.87 -1.33
CA ASP A 202 15.18 -6.93 0.07
C ASP A 202 15.33 -5.52 0.64
N GLY A 203 14.29 -5.08 1.34
CA GLY A 203 14.25 -3.77 1.95
C GLY A 203 15.10 -3.65 3.23
N ASN A 204 15.78 -4.71 3.70
CA ASN A 204 16.75 -4.62 4.82
C ASN A 204 18.09 -4.03 4.36
N GLU A 205 18.41 -4.17 3.09
CA GLU A 205 19.62 -3.59 2.51
C GLU A 205 19.61 -2.04 2.56
N ASP A 206 20.78 -1.44 2.52
CA ASP A 206 20.90 0.02 2.49
C ASP A 206 20.43 0.57 1.13
N PHE A 207 19.48 1.49 1.19
CA PHE A 207 18.88 2.09 -0.01
C PHE A 207 19.92 2.80 -0.88
N HIS A 208 20.86 3.53 -0.28
CA HIS A 208 21.83 4.33 -1.03
C HIS A 208 22.83 3.46 -1.79
N GLU A 209 23.13 2.28 -1.25
CA GLU A 209 24.02 1.31 -1.90
C GLU A 209 23.31 0.52 -2.99
N LYS A 210 22.00 0.25 -2.82
CA LYS A 210 21.25 -0.69 -3.67
C LYS A 210 20.31 -0.04 -4.70
N LYS A 211 20.02 1.23 -4.58
CA LYS A 211 19.02 1.93 -5.41
C LYS A 211 19.23 1.74 -6.93
N ASP A 212 20.48 1.74 -7.39
CA ASP A 212 20.78 1.60 -8.82
C ASP A 212 20.60 0.15 -9.30
N GLN A 213 20.88 -0.83 -8.45
CA GLN A 213 20.57 -2.23 -8.71
C GLN A 213 19.07 -2.46 -8.74
N TRP A 214 18.33 -1.90 -7.78
CA TRP A 214 16.89 -2.06 -7.70
C TRP A 214 16.15 -1.44 -8.89
N ILE A 215 16.55 -0.26 -9.36
CA ILE A 215 15.91 0.34 -10.54
C ILE A 215 16.15 -0.50 -11.79
N LEU A 216 17.33 -1.11 -11.94
CA LEU A 216 17.59 -2.02 -13.04
C LEU A 216 16.72 -3.28 -12.99
N GLN A 217 16.58 -3.89 -11.82
CA GLN A 217 15.68 -5.03 -11.60
C GLN A 217 14.22 -4.66 -11.91
N ILE A 218 13.77 -3.49 -11.45
CA ILE A 218 12.42 -2.99 -11.71
C ILE A 218 12.20 -2.77 -13.20
N LYS A 219 13.11 -2.12 -13.91
CA LYS A 219 13.02 -1.95 -15.37
C LYS A 219 12.89 -3.31 -16.09
N GLN A 220 13.77 -4.24 -15.80
CA GLN A 220 13.73 -5.59 -16.39
C GLN A 220 12.42 -6.34 -16.05
N PHE A 221 11.87 -6.12 -14.85
CA PHE A 221 10.61 -6.71 -14.43
C PHE A 221 9.42 -6.09 -15.18
N LEU A 222 9.46 -4.79 -15.45
CA LEU A 222 8.39 -4.09 -16.16
C LEU A 222 8.42 -4.35 -17.67
N ASP A 223 9.60 -4.51 -18.26
CA ASP A 223 9.80 -4.80 -19.69
C ASP A 223 9.38 -6.22 -20.10
N ARG A 224 9.22 -7.13 -19.14
CA ARG A 224 8.69 -8.48 -19.42
C ARG A 224 7.17 -8.41 -19.59
N GLN A 225 6.73 -8.41 -20.83
CA GLN A 225 5.32 -8.58 -21.23
C GLN A 225 4.89 -10.04 -21.13
#